data_909363b8c3e08e053b29f6ea3158ee0b
#
_entry.id   909363b8c3e08e053b29f6ea3158ee0b
#
_cell.length_a   1.000
_cell.length_b   1.000
_cell.length_c   1.000
_cell.angle_alpha   90.00
_cell.angle_beta   90.00
_cell.angle_gamma   90.00
#
_symmetry.space_group_name_H-M   'P 1'
#
loop_
_entity.id
_entity.type
_entity.pdbx_description
1 polymer ?
#
loop_
_entity_poly.entity_id
_entity_poly.type
_entity_poly.pdbx_seq_one_letter_code
_entity_poly.pdbx_strand_id
1 'polypeptide(L)'
;MKPFAISNALACALALCVVFAGAGHVDASPAMPVMQDSDDADQSKLLEMFVHYVLIAKPELAEANGKALLDSGITDAELATLVDESKFQDRFDRAISRGWNMSDGVSELARTIHSRVEQGRHDLARNPDRITESIKMLVGTLRQKMFGEQRLLAAGEYAMPQLLKQIVDGTDPQLEAEVTKVIEQIKRQAVIPLCVALPDVDAGTQRKICDMLGQIGWPTAAPFLLELAQNSETPENVKLAAMRAYRRVGGQSDNVASQFTALARRYFNQQQSLIPYPGDADNNFWRYDHFAGLQGTPVPTNIFCQVMAMTMARDALVHEPSDATALSLYVAADLRRENQMKAGQSDPIFGDNKQYSPQFFATASGVATCQDVLSMAIE
;
A
#
# COMPACT_ATOMS: atom_id res chain seq x y z
N MET A 1 20.68 51.74 -12.56
CA MET A 1 22.06 51.93 -12.10
C MET A 1 22.68 50.55 -11.88
N LYS A 2 23.65 50.23 -12.73
CA LYS A 2 24.56 49.08 -12.64
C LYS A 2 25.65 49.35 -11.59
N PRO A 3 26.62 48.45 -11.38
CA PRO A 3 26.73 47.05 -10.93
C PRO A 3 27.75 46.92 -9.79
N PHE A 4 27.99 45.68 -9.28
CA PHE A 4 29.37 45.31 -8.92
C PHE A 4 29.52 43.77 -8.91
N ALA A 5 30.33 43.31 -9.84
CA ALA A 5 30.97 42.03 -9.85
C ALA A 5 32.33 42.13 -9.13
N ILE A 6 32.73 41.11 -8.38
CA ILE A 6 34.15 40.84 -8.13
C ILE A 6 34.38 39.34 -8.23
N SER A 7 35.20 39.04 -9.26
CA SER A 7 35.95 37.81 -9.51
C SER A 7 37.15 37.73 -8.54
N ASN A 8 37.53 36.53 -8.13
CA ASN A 8 38.96 36.22 -8.02
C ASN A 8 39.22 34.70 -8.15
N ALA A 9 40.05 34.46 -9.12
CA ALA A 9 40.68 33.21 -9.51
C ALA A 9 42.05 33.05 -8.81
N LEU A 10 42.70 31.92 -9.11
CA LEU A 10 44.09 31.50 -8.89
C LEU A 10 44.35 30.79 -7.55
N ALA A 11 45.02 29.64 -7.49
CA ALA A 11 46.23 29.27 -8.21
C ALA A 11 46.51 27.78 -8.21
N CYS A 12 47.16 27.36 -9.27
CA CYS A 12 47.89 26.11 -9.53
C CYS A 12 48.92 25.72 -8.46
N ALA A 13 49.11 24.41 -8.32
CA ALA A 13 50.46 23.85 -8.08
C ALA A 13 50.56 22.47 -8.73
N LEU A 14 51.38 22.42 -9.79
CA LEU A 14 51.96 21.23 -10.40
C LEU A 14 53.01 20.61 -9.48
N ALA A 15 53.01 19.29 -9.39
CA ALA A 15 54.25 18.55 -9.08
C ALA A 15 54.29 17.26 -9.92
N LEU A 16 55.36 17.13 -10.66
CA LEU A 16 55.73 16.20 -11.71
C LEU A 16 56.49 14.99 -11.14
N CYS A 17 56.41 13.86 -11.84
CA CYS A 17 57.35 12.73 -11.94
C CYS A 17 57.38 11.70 -10.79
N VAL A 18 57.21 10.42 -11.12
CA VAL A 18 58.25 9.54 -11.70
C VAL A 18 57.63 8.27 -12.27
N VAL A 19 58.01 7.93 -13.49
CA VAL A 19 57.75 6.70 -14.21
C VAL A 19 58.50 5.55 -13.55
N PHE A 20 57.80 4.42 -13.27
CA PHE A 20 58.42 3.10 -13.25
C PHE A 20 57.56 2.12 -14.04
N ALA A 21 58.14 1.68 -15.10
CA ALA A 21 57.61 0.57 -15.90
C ALA A 21 57.81 -0.74 -15.12
N GLY A 22 56.74 -1.43 -14.87
CA GLY A 22 56.72 -2.80 -14.39
C GLY A 22 55.55 -3.50 -15.08
N ALA A 23 55.87 -4.24 -16.14
CA ALA A 23 54.94 -5.13 -16.80
C ALA A 23 54.58 -6.27 -15.85
N GLY A 24 53.37 -6.24 -15.32
CA GLY A 24 52.72 -7.38 -14.66
C GLY A 24 51.40 -7.60 -15.35
N HIS A 25 51.29 -8.63 -16.18
CA HIS A 25 50.03 -9.18 -16.61
C HIS A 25 49.25 -9.62 -15.38
N VAL A 26 48.23 -8.86 -15.03
CA VAL A 26 47.13 -9.36 -14.16
C VAL A 26 46.10 -9.94 -15.09
N ASP A 27 46.11 -11.27 -15.21
CA ASP A 27 45.01 -12.03 -15.76
C ASP A 27 43.74 -11.63 -14.95
N ALA A 28 42.86 -10.93 -15.64
CA ALA A 28 41.49 -10.77 -15.17
C ALA A 28 40.85 -12.15 -15.29
N SER A 29 40.85 -12.90 -14.19
CA SER A 29 39.99 -14.08 -14.07
C SER A 29 38.55 -13.60 -14.31
N PRO A 30 37.82 -14.26 -15.22
CA PRO A 30 36.41 -13.99 -15.39
C PRO A 30 35.75 -14.25 -14.01
N ALA A 31 35.00 -13.26 -13.52
CA ALA A 31 34.15 -13.44 -12.38
C ALA A 31 33.27 -14.67 -12.64
N MET A 32 33.46 -15.71 -11.84
CA MET A 32 32.61 -16.89 -11.87
C MET A 32 31.17 -16.43 -11.63
N PRO A 33 30.20 -16.91 -12.41
CA PRO A 33 28.80 -16.68 -12.09
C PRO A 33 28.55 -17.25 -10.70
N VAL A 34 27.94 -16.42 -9.85
CA VAL A 34 27.56 -16.77 -8.49
C VAL A 34 26.71 -18.04 -8.57
N MET A 35 27.09 -19.05 -7.80
CA MET A 35 26.39 -20.34 -7.66
C MET A 35 25.05 -20.12 -6.97
N GLN A 36 24.04 -19.59 -7.67
CA GLN A 36 22.65 -19.53 -7.20
C GLN A 36 21.83 -20.73 -7.66
N ASP A 37 22.19 -21.34 -8.80
CA ASP A 37 21.43 -22.46 -9.42
C ASP A 37 21.49 -23.79 -8.65
N SER A 38 22.49 -24.02 -7.79
CA SER A 38 22.61 -25.31 -7.06
C SER A 38 21.76 -25.32 -5.78
N ASP A 39 21.65 -24.20 -5.10
CA ASP A 39 20.90 -24.09 -3.84
C ASP A 39 19.38 -24.13 -4.10
N ASP A 40 18.91 -23.46 -5.17
CA ASP A 40 17.51 -23.47 -5.57
C ASP A 40 17.02 -24.87 -5.97
N ALA A 41 17.86 -25.65 -6.66
CA ALA A 41 17.52 -27.03 -7.04
C ALA A 41 17.41 -27.95 -5.81
N ASP A 42 18.23 -27.73 -4.80
CA ASP A 42 18.18 -28.49 -3.55
C ASP A 42 16.97 -28.12 -2.69
N GLN A 43 16.62 -26.83 -2.60
CA GLN A 43 15.46 -26.32 -1.87
C GLN A 43 14.14 -26.79 -2.50
N SER A 44 14.02 -26.72 -3.82
CA SER A 44 12.87 -27.27 -4.55
C SER A 44 12.67 -28.75 -4.28
N LYS A 45 13.75 -29.54 -4.28
CA LYS A 45 13.71 -30.96 -4.00
C LYS A 45 13.31 -31.25 -2.55
N LEU A 46 13.81 -30.48 -1.58
CA LEU A 46 13.43 -30.63 -0.16
C LEU A 46 11.93 -30.37 0.04
N LEU A 47 11.38 -29.34 -0.61
CA LEU A 47 9.96 -29.05 -0.59
C LEU A 47 9.14 -30.18 -1.23
N GLU A 48 9.55 -30.68 -2.40
CA GLU A 48 8.89 -31.81 -3.06
C GLU A 48 8.89 -33.08 -2.21
N MET A 49 10.01 -33.39 -1.55
CA MET A 49 10.14 -34.54 -0.67
C MET A 49 9.29 -34.40 0.60
N PHE A 50 9.26 -33.21 1.22
CA PHE A 50 8.37 -32.89 2.33
C PHE A 50 6.91 -33.20 1.94
N VAL A 51 6.43 -32.61 0.86
CA VAL A 51 5.06 -32.79 0.36
C VAL A 51 4.77 -34.26 0.03
N HIS A 52 5.71 -34.96 -0.63
CA HIS A 52 5.56 -36.36 -0.97
C HIS A 52 5.39 -37.24 0.30
N TYR A 53 6.26 -37.07 1.29
CA TYR A 53 6.24 -37.89 2.49
C TYR A 53 5.02 -37.59 3.38
N VAL A 54 4.54 -36.35 3.41
CA VAL A 54 3.25 -36.05 4.06
C VAL A 54 2.10 -36.76 3.36
N LEU A 55 2.07 -36.78 2.02
CA LEU A 55 1.00 -37.41 1.24
C LEU A 55 1.00 -38.93 1.34
N ILE A 56 2.14 -39.59 1.56
CA ILE A 56 2.23 -41.04 1.75
C ILE A 56 2.31 -41.47 3.22
N ALA A 57 2.04 -40.52 4.15
CA ALA A 57 2.01 -40.74 5.59
C ALA A 57 3.30 -41.34 6.17
N LYS A 58 4.44 -40.77 5.84
CA LYS A 58 5.77 -41.11 6.39
C LYS A 58 6.27 -39.92 7.25
N PRO A 59 5.81 -39.82 8.53
CA PRO A 59 6.03 -38.61 9.34
C PRO A 59 7.53 -38.35 9.61
N GLU A 60 8.34 -39.37 9.88
CA GLU A 60 9.76 -39.20 10.17
C GLU A 60 10.54 -38.61 8.99
N LEU A 61 10.23 -39.06 7.75
CA LEU A 61 10.85 -38.54 6.55
C LEU A 61 10.32 -37.14 6.17
N ALA A 62 9.03 -36.89 6.41
CA ALA A 62 8.45 -35.57 6.24
C ALA A 62 9.10 -34.56 7.19
N GLU A 63 9.26 -34.92 8.46
CA GLU A 63 9.89 -34.07 9.46
C GLU A 63 11.35 -33.75 9.12
N ALA A 64 12.13 -34.76 8.70
CA ALA A 64 13.51 -34.56 8.30
C ALA A 64 13.65 -33.59 7.12
N ASN A 65 12.83 -33.75 6.06
CA ASN A 65 12.89 -32.88 4.87
C ASN A 65 12.31 -31.49 5.16
N GLY A 66 11.26 -31.36 5.97
CA GLY A 66 10.69 -30.07 6.36
C GLY A 66 11.67 -29.24 7.20
N LYS A 67 12.38 -29.86 8.16
CA LYS A 67 13.45 -29.20 8.91
C LYS A 67 14.60 -28.76 8.01
N ALA A 68 15.10 -29.66 7.15
CA ALA A 68 16.17 -29.34 6.21
C ALA A 68 15.79 -28.16 5.28
N LEU A 69 14.54 -28.09 4.83
CA LEU A 69 14.03 -26.98 4.03
C LEU A 69 14.06 -25.66 4.81
N LEU A 70 13.60 -25.65 6.06
CA LEU A 70 13.62 -24.42 6.88
C LEU A 70 15.04 -23.99 7.26
N ASP A 71 15.95 -24.97 7.46
CA ASP A 71 17.36 -24.74 7.80
C ASP A 71 18.21 -24.34 6.58
N SER A 72 17.71 -24.52 5.35
CA SER A 72 18.42 -24.15 4.10
C SER A 72 18.57 -22.66 3.88
N GLY A 73 17.95 -21.81 4.71
CA GLY A 73 17.97 -20.36 4.55
C GLY A 73 17.04 -19.80 3.46
N ILE A 74 16.16 -20.65 2.88
CA ILE A 74 15.16 -20.21 1.90
C ILE A 74 14.33 -19.04 2.44
N THR A 75 14.16 -18.00 1.63
CA THR A 75 13.30 -16.86 1.98
C THR A 75 11.82 -17.20 1.77
N ASP A 76 10.93 -16.43 2.40
CA ASP A 76 9.48 -16.62 2.24
C ASP A 76 9.02 -16.39 0.81
N ALA A 77 9.63 -15.41 0.12
CA ALA A 77 9.36 -15.10 -1.29
C ALA A 77 9.78 -16.24 -2.24
N GLU A 78 10.96 -16.81 -2.03
CA GLU A 78 11.44 -17.98 -2.79
C GLU A 78 10.55 -19.19 -2.55
N LEU A 79 10.20 -19.46 -1.29
CA LEU A 79 9.33 -20.56 -0.93
C LEU A 79 7.94 -20.43 -1.58
N ALA A 80 7.36 -19.23 -1.58
CA ALA A 80 6.10 -18.96 -2.27
C ALA A 80 6.23 -19.16 -3.78
N THR A 81 7.34 -18.70 -4.38
CA THR A 81 7.61 -18.88 -5.81
C THR A 81 7.68 -20.35 -6.19
N LEU A 82 8.40 -21.17 -5.41
CA LEU A 82 8.48 -22.63 -5.64
C LEU A 82 7.11 -23.31 -5.60
N VAL A 83 6.20 -22.86 -4.72
CA VAL A 83 4.84 -23.40 -4.63
C VAL A 83 3.99 -22.96 -5.82
N ASP A 84 4.08 -21.70 -6.25
CA ASP A 84 3.18 -21.08 -7.23
C ASP A 84 3.60 -21.36 -8.69
N GLU A 85 4.90 -21.55 -8.99
CA GLU A 85 5.41 -21.76 -10.36
C GLU A 85 5.15 -23.14 -10.92
N SER A 86 4.84 -24.11 -10.09
CA SER A 86 4.61 -25.49 -10.51
C SER A 86 3.12 -25.83 -10.46
N LYS A 87 2.74 -26.84 -11.23
CA LYS A 87 1.48 -27.60 -11.03
C LYS A 87 1.44 -28.29 -9.66
N PHE A 88 2.17 -27.72 -8.72
CA PHE A 88 2.51 -28.27 -7.42
C PHE A 88 1.56 -27.74 -6.35
N GLN A 89 0.92 -26.60 -6.57
CA GLN A 89 0.04 -25.92 -5.60
C GLN A 89 -1.03 -26.87 -5.04
N ASP A 90 -1.78 -27.58 -5.90
CA ASP A 90 -2.82 -28.53 -5.45
C ASP A 90 -2.26 -29.66 -4.59
N ARG A 91 -1.03 -30.10 -4.87
CA ARG A 91 -0.36 -31.14 -4.07
C ARG A 91 0.11 -30.58 -2.74
N PHE A 92 0.65 -29.38 -2.76
CA PHE A 92 1.08 -28.64 -1.57
C PHE A 92 -0.11 -28.42 -0.63
N ASP A 93 -1.22 -27.85 -1.10
CA ASP A 93 -2.40 -27.56 -0.27
C ASP A 93 -2.97 -28.82 0.38
N ARG A 94 -3.03 -29.93 -0.37
CA ARG A 94 -3.42 -31.23 0.18
C ARG A 94 -2.43 -31.77 1.22
N ALA A 95 -1.14 -31.58 0.99
CA ALA A 95 -0.12 -32.00 1.94
C ALA A 95 -0.19 -31.19 3.24
N ILE A 96 -0.31 -29.87 3.14
CA ILE A 96 -0.47 -28.99 4.30
C ILE A 96 -1.69 -29.37 5.14
N SER A 97 -2.86 -29.52 4.50
CA SER A 97 -4.11 -29.92 5.18
C SER A 97 -3.97 -31.29 5.87
N ARG A 98 -3.26 -32.24 5.26
CA ARG A 98 -3.00 -33.57 5.85
C ARG A 98 -1.97 -33.48 6.96
N GLY A 99 -0.92 -32.70 6.80
CA GLY A 99 0.16 -32.48 7.76
C GLY A 99 -0.34 -31.97 9.11
N TRP A 100 -1.36 -31.10 9.10
CA TRP A 100 -1.96 -30.55 10.33
C TRP A 100 -2.52 -31.63 11.28
N ASN A 101 -2.86 -32.80 10.76
CA ASN A 101 -3.47 -33.88 11.50
C ASN A 101 -2.52 -35.10 11.63
N MET A 102 -1.21 -34.92 11.41
CA MET A 102 -0.19 -35.96 11.58
C MET A 102 0.46 -35.90 12.97
N SER A 103 1.71 -36.33 13.10
CA SER A 103 2.50 -36.18 14.33
C SER A 103 2.71 -34.68 14.66
N ASP A 104 2.94 -34.37 15.96
CA ASP A 104 3.13 -32.98 16.43
C ASP A 104 4.25 -32.26 15.65
N GLY A 105 5.39 -32.94 15.39
CA GLY A 105 6.50 -32.35 14.63
C GLY A 105 6.15 -32.01 13.19
N VAL A 106 5.40 -32.87 12.48
CA VAL A 106 4.94 -32.60 11.11
C VAL A 106 3.87 -31.53 11.10
N SER A 107 2.98 -31.51 12.11
CA SER A 107 1.92 -30.50 12.23
C SER A 107 2.50 -29.08 12.40
N GLU A 108 3.52 -28.94 13.25
CA GLU A 108 4.22 -27.68 13.47
C GLU A 108 4.95 -27.20 12.19
N LEU A 109 5.68 -28.10 11.53
CA LEU A 109 6.36 -27.81 10.26
C LEU A 109 5.38 -27.40 9.15
N ALA A 110 4.27 -28.15 9.00
CA ALA A 110 3.26 -27.82 8.00
C ALA A 110 2.64 -26.43 8.23
N ARG A 111 2.39 -26.06 9.49
CA ARG A 111 1.91 -24.71 9.83
C ARG A 111 2.96 -23.64 9.55
N THR A 112 4.21 -23.88 9.92
CA THR A 112 5.33 -22.96 9.69
C THR A 112 5.56 -22.73 8.20
N ILE A 113 5.65 -23.81 7.41
CA ILE A 113 5.84 -23.73 5.97
C ILE A 113 4.67 -23.02 5.30
N HIS A 114 3.43 -23.36 5.67
CA HIS A 114 2.24 -22.66 5.16
C HIS A 114 2.26 -21.16 5.48
N SER A 115 2.54 -20.80 6.73
CA SER A 115 2.62 -19.39 7.15
C SER A 115 3.69 -18.62 6.37
N ARG A 116 4.85 -19.23 6.13
CA ARG A 116 5.94 -18.63 5.35
C ARG A 116 5.58 -18.47 3.86
N VAL A 117 4.87 -19.46 3.29
CA VAL A 117 4.35 -19.35 1.90
C VAL A 117 3.36 -18.20 1.79
N GLU A 118 2.41 -18.07 2.73
CA GLU A 118 1.45 -16.95 2.72
C GLU A 118 2.14 -15.60 2.91
N GLN A 119 3.14 -15.52 3.80
CA GLN A 119 3.95 -14.31 3.96
C GLN A 119 4.71 -13.98 2.67
N GLY A 120 5.32 -14.96 2.05
CA GLY A 120 6.03 -14.77 0.78
C GLY A 120 5.12 -14.32 -0.37
N ARG A 121 3.91 -14.87 -0.46
CA ARG A 121 2.88 -14.41 -1.41
C ARG A 121 2.51 -12.94 -1.19
N HIS A 122 2.32 -12.58 0.07
CA HIS A 122 2.03 -11.21 0.47
C HIS A 122 3.17 -10.25 0.08
N ASP A 123 4.42 -10.61 0.35
CA ASP A 123 5.59 -9.78 0.03
C ASP A 123 5.79 -9.67 -1.49
N LEU A 124 5.65 -10.78 -2.21
CA LEU A 124 5.71 -10.80 -3.67
C LEU A 124 4.60 -9.97 -4.33
N ALA A 125 3.38 -9.99 -3.79
CA ALA A 125 2.29 -9.19 -4.31
C ALA A 125 2.56 -7.69 -4.20
N ARG A 126 3.31 -7.26 -3.19
CA ARG A 126 3.67 -5.86 -2.93
C ARG A 126 4.98 -5.40 -3.55
N ASN A 127 5.72 -6.30 -4.20
CA ASN A 127 6.99 -5.98 -4.82
C ASN A 127 6.81 -5.05 -6.02
N PRO A 128 7.43 -3.83 -6.02
CA PRO A 128 7.23 -2.82 -7.08
C PRO A 128 7.69 -3.30 -8.47
N ASP A 129 8.76 -4.08 -8.56
CA ASP A 129 9.27 -4.57 -9.84
C ASP A 129 8.30 -5.60 -10.44
N ARG A 130 7.76 -6.48 -9.60
CA ARG A 130 6.76 -7.46 -10.00
C ARG A 130 5.44 -6.80 -10.43
N ILE A 131 5.03 -5.72 -9.77
CA ILE A 131 3.88 -4.90 -10.17
C ILE A 131 4.15 -4.28 -11.56
N THR A 132 5.33 -3.68 -11.76
CA THR A 132 5.73 -3.10 -13.05
C THR A 132 5.70 -4.13 -14.18
N GLU A 133 6.24 -5.32 -13.94
CA GLU A 133 6.18 -6.45 -14.88
C GLU A 133 4.74 -6.85 -15.20
N SER A 134 3.91 -6.97 -14.18
CA SER A 134 2.50 -7.37 -14.32
C SER A 134 1.69 -6.34 -15.12
N ILE A 135 1.98 -5.05 -14.99
CA ILE A 135 1.38 -3.99 -15.82
C ILE A 135 1.76 -4.18 -17.30
N LYS A 136 3.03 -4.48 -17.61
CA LYS A 136 3.45 -4.74 -18.99
C LYS A 136 2.75 -5.97 -19.60
N MET A 137 2.44 -6.97 -18.79
CA MET A 137 1.72 -8.17 -19.22
C MET A 137 0.29 -7.90 -19.68
N LEU A 138 -0.35 -6.81 -19.26
CA LEU A 138 -1.74 -6.48 -19.60
C LEU A 138 -1.98 -6.30 -21.11
N VAL A 139 -0.95 -5.91 -21.86
CA VAL A 139 -0.99 -5.75 -23.32
C VAL A 139 -0.31 -6.90 -24.07
N GLY A 140 0.07 -7.95 -23.37
CA GLY A 140 0.69 -9.15 -23.94
C GLY A 140 -0.32 -10.16 -24.50
N THR A 141 0.09 -11.42 -24.58
CA THR A 141 -0.79 -12.53 -24.95
C THR A 141 -1.91 -12.70 -23.91
N LEU A 142 -3.01 -13.36 -24.29
CA LEU A 142 -4.15 -13.59 -23.39
C LEU A 142 -3.71 -14.23 -22.05
N ARG A 143 -2.80 -15.20 -22.10
CA ARG A 143 -2.26 -15.86 -20.91
C ARG A 143 -1.48 -14.87 -20.02
N GLN A 144 -0.61 -14.05 -20.63
CA GLN A 144 0.15 -13.02 -19.90
C GLN A 144 -0.79 -12.01 -19.26
N LYS A 145 -1.80 -11.54 -20.02
CA LYS A 145 -2.80 -10.60 -19.52
C LYS A 145 -3.52 -11.15 -18.28
N MET A 146 -4.08 -12.37 -18.37
CA MET A 146 -4.77 -12.99 -17.23
C MET A 146 -3.86 -13.13 -16.00
N PHE A 147 -2.60 -13.49 -16.21
CA PHE A 147 -1.62 -13.63 -15.13
C PHE A 147 -1.23 -12.27 -14.51
N GLY A 148 -1.04 -11.26 -15.36
CA GLY A 148 -0.79 -9.88 -14.92
C GLY A 148 -1.97 -9.32 -14.12
N GLU A 149 -3.21 -9.49 -14.61
CA GLU A 149 -4.44 -9.08 -13.90
C GLU A 149 -4.51 -9.74 -12.52
N GLN A 150 -4.33 -11.06 -12.44
CA GLN A 150 -4.37 -11.80 -11.16
C GLN A 150 -3.34 -11.27 -10.16
N ARG A 151 -2.10 -11.02 -10.60
CA ARG A 151 -1.03 -10.46 -9.76
C ARG A 151 -1.36 -9.05 -9.26
N LEU A 152 -1.89 -8.20 -10.13
CA LEU A 152 -2.26 -6.82 -9.77
C LEU A 152 -3.46 -6.78 -8.81
N LEU A 153 -4.42 -7.66 -8.97
CA LEU A 153 -5.54 -7.80 -8.04
C LEU A 153 -5.07 -8.30 -6.66
N ALA A 154 -4.10 -9.22 -6.63
CA ALA A 154 -3.49 -9.67 -5.38
C ALA A 154 -2.68 -8.55 -4.69
N ALA A 155 -2.03 -7.67 -5.46
CA ALA A 155 -1.33 -6.50 -4.95
C ALA A 155 -2.29 -5.45 -4.34
N GLY A 156 -3.53 -5.36 -4.84
CA GLY A 156 -4.54 -4.44 -4.33
C GLY A 156 -4.09 -2.98 -4.38
N GLU A 157 -4.22 -2.26 -3.26
CA GLU A 157 -3.81 -0.83 -3.19
C GLU A 157 -2.32 -0.59 -3.43
N TYR A 158 -1.45 -1.59 -3.20
CA TYR A 158 -0.01 -1.46 -3.45
C TYR A 158 0.35 -1.31 -4.93
N ALA A 159 -0.54 -1.74 -5.84
CA ALA A 159 -0.38 -1.49 -7.27
C ALA A 159 -0.80 -0.07 -7.69
N MET A 160 -1.58 0.65 -6.87
CA MET A 160 -2.18 1.94 -7.24
C MET A 160 -1.18 3.02 -7.66
N PRO A 161 -0.01 3.18 -7.01
CA PRO A 161 0.97 4.20 -7.45
C PRO A 161 1.38 4.02 -8.92
N GLN A 162 1.65 2.79 -9.34
CA GLN A 162 2.09 2.49 -10.69
C GLN A 162 0.94 2.46 -11.69
N LEU A 163 -0.24 1.96 -11.28
CA LEU A 163 -1.44 1.97 -12.12
C LEU A 163 -1.91 3.39 -12.39
N LEU A 164 -2.00 4.23 -11.36
CA LEU A 164 -2.41 5.63 -11.51
C LEU A 164 -1.41 6.41 -12.39
N LYS A 165 -0.11 6.11 -12.26
CA LYS A 165 0.91 6.71 -13.13
C LYS A 165 0.63 6.43 -14.61
N GLN A 166 0.18 5.23 -14.99
CA GLN A 166 -0.18 4.93 -16.38
C GLN A 166 -1.39 5.75 -16.87
N ILE A 167 -2.34 6.03 -15.98
CA ILE A 167 -3.51 6.87 -16.28
C ILE A 167 -3.10 8.34 -16.47
N VAL A 168 -2.21 8.84 -15.61
CA VAL A 168 -1.70 10.24 -15.64
C VAL A 168 -0.80 10.46 -16.85
N ASP A 169 0.14 9.55 -17.12
CA ASP A 169 1.08 9.66 -18.25
C ASP A 169 0.36 9.54 -19.61
N GLY A 170 -0.68 8.72 -19.70
CA GLY A 170 -1.57 8.60 -20.87
C GLY A 170 -0.87 8.29 -22.20
N THR A 171 0.31 7.63 -22.15
CA THR A 171 1.18 7.43 -23.34
C THR A 171 0.71 6.30 -24.25
N ASP A 172 0.02 5.29 -23.70
CA ASP A 172 -0.50 4.13 -24.43
C ASP A 172 -1.99 3.92 -24.12
N PRO A 173 -2.89 4.28 -25.06
CA PRO A 173 -4.33 4.13 -24.86
C PRO A 173 -4.80 2.69 -24.63
N GLN A 174 -4.11 1.69 -25.21
CA GLN A 174 -4.45 0.28 -25.01
C GLN A 174 -4.12 -0.14 -23.57
N LEU A 175 -2.92 0.18 -23.11
CA LEU A 175 -2.50 -0.09 -21.73
C LEU A 175 -3.38 0.65 -20.73
N GLU A 176 -3.69 1.93 -20.98
CA GLU A 176 -4.57 2.73 -20.13
C GLU A 176 -5.96 2.08 -19.97
N ALA A 177 -6.54 1.57 -21.06
CA ALA A 177 -7.84 0.90 -21.00
C ALA A 177 -7.81 -0.38 -20.15
N GLU A 178 -6.73 -1.16 -20.23
CA GLU A 178 -6.58 -2.36 -19.42
C GLU A 178 -6.28 -2.03 -17.95
N VAL A 179 -5.45 -1.04 -17.69
CA VAL A 179 -5.17 -0.52 -16.33
C VAL A 179 -6.45 -0.01 -15.67
N THR A 180 -7.29 0.73 -16.40
CA THR A 180 -8.60 1.19 -15.90
C THR A 180 -9.46 0.01 -15.42
N LYS A 181 -9.55 -1.07 -16.20
CA LYS A 181 -10.30 -2.28 -15.81
C LYS A 181 -9.75 -2.91 -14.53
N VAL A 182 -8.42 -3.00 -14.41
CA VAL A 182 -7.76 -3.54 -13.20
C VAL A 182 -8.08 -2.68 -11.99
N ILE A 183 -7.97 -1.34 -12.08
CA ILE A 183 -8.32 -0.42 -10.99
C ILE A 183 -9.78 -0.62 -10.55
N GLU A 184 -10.71 -0.73 -11.50
CA GLU A 184 -12.12 -0.98 -11.19
C GLU A 184 -12.33 -2.34 -10.49
N GLN A 185 -11.54 -3.36 -10.84
CA GLN A 185 -11.59 -4.69 -10.21
C GLN A 185 -10.94 -4.74 -8.82
N ILE A 186 -9.95 -3.89 -8.52
CA ILE A 186 -9.38 -3.70 -7.18
C ILE A 186 -10.45 -3.19 -6.20
N LYS A 187 -11.48 -2.48 -6.71
CA LYS A 187 -12.65 -2.01 -5.96
C LYS A 187 -12.28 -1.08 -4.81
N ARG A 188 -12.76 -1.40 -3.59
CA ARG A 188 -12.66 -0.50 -2.42
C ARG A 188 -11.24 -0.03 -2.10
N GLN A 189 -10.24 -0.86 -2.32
CA GLN A 189 -8.84 -0.52 -2.01
C GLN A 189 -8.26 0.54 -2.97
N ALA A 190 -8.84 0.71 -4.17
CA ALA A 190 -8.46 1.76 -5.09
C ALA A 190 -9.08 3.13 -4.75
N VAL A 191 -10.11 3.19 -3.90
CA VAL A 191 -10.94 4.40 -3.73
C VAL A 191 -10.16 5.54 -3.09
N ILE A 192 -9.55 5.33 -1.91
CA ILE A 192 -8.80 6.40 -1.23
C ILE A 192 -7.59 6.85 -2.06
N PRO A 193 -6.75 5.94 -2.62
CA PRO A 193 -5.69 6.31 -3.57
C PRO A 193 -6.16 7.22 -4.71
N LEU A 194 -7.30 6.92 -5.33
CA LEU A 194 -7.87 7.74 -6.40
C LEU A 194 -8.39 9.09 -5.88
N CYS A 195 -9.06 9.09 -4.72
CA CYS A 195 -9.62 10.32 -4.14
C CYS A 195 -8.55 11.34 -3.79
N VAL A 196 -7.44 10.91 -3.19
CA VAL A 196 -6.36 11.83 -2.79
C VAL A 196 -5.59 12.41 -3.98
N ALA A 197 -5.67 11.77 -5.15
CA ALA A 197 -5.05 12.28 -6.37
C ALA A 197 -5.92 13.32 -7.11
N LEU A 198 -7.24 13.33 -6.87
CA LEU A 198 -8.19 14.17 -7.61
C LEU A 198 -7.81 15.65 -7.66
N PRO A 199 -7.38 16.32 -6.56
CA PRO A 199 -7.09 17.76 -6.59
C PRO A 199 -5.88 18.12 -7.46
N ASP A 200 -4.91 17.21 -7.60
CA ASP A 200 -3.56 17.50 -8.07
C ASP A 200 -3.27 17.00 -9.50
N VAL A 201 -4.24 16.34 -10.14
CA VAL A 201 -4.10 15.85 -11.52
C VAL A 201 -4.84 16.75 -12.52
N ASP A 202 -4.48 16.66 -13.81
CA ASP A 202 -5.11 17.45 -14.87
C ASP A 202 -6.61 17.09 -15.06
N ALA A 203 -7.35 18.00 -15.69
CA ALA A 203 -8.81 17.87 -15.88
C ALA A 203 -9.22 16.61 -16.68
N GLY A 204 -8.38 16.14 -17.60
CA GLY A 204 -8.64 14.89 -18.34
C GLY A 204 -8.57 13.68 -17.43
N THR A 205 -7.54 13.63 -16.61
CA THR A 205 -7.31 12.59 -15.61
C THR A 205 -8.35 12.67 -14.49
N GLN A 206 -8.71 13.87 -14.00
CA GLN A 206 -9.80 14.04 -13.03
C GLN A 206 -11.10 13.38 -13.51
N ARG A 207 -11.47 13.60 -14.78
CA ARG A 207 -12.67 12.99 -15.35
C ARG A 207 -12.57 11.46 -15.39
N LYS A 208 -11.42 10.91 -15.81
CA LYS A 208 -11.20 9.45 -15.81
C LYS A 208 -11.33 8.86 -14.39
N ILE A 209 -10.73 9.53 -13.40
CA ILE A 209 -10.83 9.11 -11.99
C ILE A 209 -12.29 9.16 -11.50
N CYS A 210 -13.03 10.22 -11.81
CA CYS A 210 -14.44 10.32 -11.47
C CYS A 210 -15.26 9.17 -12.08
N ASP A 211 -15.02 8.83 -13.34
CA ASP A 211 -15.72 7.72 -14.01
C ASP A 211 -15.36 6.37 -13.34
N MET A 212 -14.09 6.10 -13.01
CA MET A 212 -13.66 4.91 -12.27
C MET A 212 -14.29 4.84 -10.87
N LEU A 213 -14.27 5.92 -10.08
CA LEU A 213 -14.91 5.98 -8.76
C LEU A 213 -16.41 5.73 -8.83
N GLY A 214 -17.07 6.30 -9.84
CA GLY A 214 -18.48 6.06 -10.11
C GLY A 214 -18.79 4.62 -10.52
N GLN A 215 -17.87 3.94 -11.20
CA GLN A 215 -18.00 2.54 -11.60
C GLN A 215 -17.75 1.59 -10.41
N ILE A 216 -16.75 1.90 -9.57
CA ILE A 216 -16.49 1.18 -8.33
C ILE A 216 -17.67 1.29 -7.37
N GLY A 217 -18.34 2.45 -7.33
CA GLY A 217 -19.56 2.66 -6.58
C GLY A 217 -19.40 2.66 -5.05
N TRP A 218 -18.21 2.94 -4.51
CA TRP A 218 -17.96 2.85 -3.07
C TRP A 218 -18.21 4.18 -2.36
N PRO A 219 -19.05 4.22 -1.28
CA PRO A 219 -19.50 5.47 -0.65
C PRO A 219 -18.40 6.33 -0.03
N THR A 220 -17.21 5.78 0.22
CA THR A 220 -16.06 6.52 0.77
C THR A 220 -15.60 7.66 -0.17
N ALA A 221 -15.86 7.55 -1.48
CA ALA A 221 -15.53 8.58 -2.46
C ALA A 221 -16.45 9.81 -2.42
N ALA A 222 -17.61 9.71 -1.76
CA ALA A 222 -18.64 10.76 -1.82
C ALA A 222 -18.14 12.16 -1.44
N PRO A 223 -17.46 12.40 -0.29
CA PRO A 223 -17.01 13.73 0.09
C PRO A 223 -16.06 14.34 -0.96
N PHE A 224 -15.10 13.58 -1.46
CA PHE A 224 -14.10 14.03 -2.43
C PHE A 224 -14.72 14.39 -3.80
N LEU A 225 -15.70 13.59 -4.24
CA LEU A 225 -16.42 13.86 -5.49
C LEU A 225 -17.29 15.12 -5.39
N LEU A 226 -17.93 15.32 -4.24
CA LEU A 226 -18.74 16.52 -4.00
C LEU A 226 -17.86 17.77 -3.89
N GLU A 227 -16.74 17.68 -3.19
CA GLU A 227 -15.74 18.74 -3.09
C GLU A 227 -15.26 19.17 -4.48
N LEU A 228 -14.83 18.22 -5.32
CA LEU A 228 -14.40 18.50 -6.69
C LEU A 228 -15.52 19.14 -7.53
N ALA A 229 -16.76 18.69 -7.37
CA ALA A 229 -17.89 19.23 -8.10
C ALA A 229 -18.27 20.66 -7.70
N GLN A 230 -18.01 21.05 -6.45
CA GLN A 230 -18.34 22.38 -5.93
C GLN A 230 -17.16 23.37 -5.99
N ASN A 231 -15.95 22.90 -6.25
CA ASN A 231 -14.79 23.77 -6.35
C ASN A 231 -14.93 24.71 -7.58
N SER A 232 -14.78 26.02 -7.34
CA SER A 232 -14.92 27.05 -8.39
C SER A 232 -13.92 26.89 -9.53
N GLU A 233 -12.70 26.44 -9.22
CA GLU A 233 -11.61 26.30 -10.18
C GLU A 233 -11.76 25.04 -11.07
N THR A 234 -12.62 24.10 -10.69
CA THR A 234 -12.82 22.84 -11.46
C THR A 234 -13.57 23.13 -12.77
N PRO A 235 -13.07 22.66 -13.94
CA PRO A 235 -13.76 22.81 -15.21
C PRO A 235 -15.15 22.16 -15.22
N GLU A 236 -16.10 22.76 -15.94
CA GLU A 236 -17.51 22.34 -15.92
C GLU A 236 -17.73 20.87 -16.35
N ASN A 237 -16.96 20.38 -17.33
CA ASN A 237 -17.01 18.98 -17.77
C ASN A 237 -16.54 18.02 -16.67
N VAL A 238 -15.62 18.42 -15.82
CA VAL A 238 -15.16 17.63 -14.65
C VAL A 238 -16.22 17.70 -13.56
N LYS A 239 -16.78 18.87 -13.24
CA LYS A 239 -17.89 19.01 -12.27
C LYS A 239 -19.05 18.08 -12.61
N LEU A 240 -19.43 18.03 -13.88
CA LEU A 240 -20.49 17.12 -14.34
C LEU A 240 -20.14 15.64 -14.17
N ALA A 241 -18.87 15.25 -14.41
CA ALA A 241 -18.40 13.90 -14.19
C ALA A 241 -18.41 13.55 -12.69
N ALA A 242 -17.87 14.45 -11.84
CA ALA A 242 -17.85 14.32 -10.40
C ALA A 242 -19.26 14.17 -9.82
N MET A 243 -20.23 14.99 -10.25
CA MET A 243 -21.62 14.89 -9.79
C MET A 243 -22.30 13.59 -10.24
N ARG A 244 -22.00 13.09 -11.45
CA ARG A 244 -22.51 11.76 -11.88
C ARG A 244 -21.93 10.65 -11.01
N ALA A 245 -20.64 10.68 -10.76
CA ALA A 245 -19.97 9.71 -9.88
C ALA A 245 -20.50 9.81 -8.44
N TYR A 246 -20.65 11.04 -7.90
CA TYR A 246 -21.21 11.30 -6.58
C TYR A 246 -22.57 10.62 -6.36
N ARG A 247 -23.48 10.74 -7.35
CA ARG A 247 -24.80 10.09 -7.30
C ARG A 247 -24.68 8.57 -7.36
N ARG A 248 -23.75 8.03 -8.17
CA ARG A 248 -23.54 6.59 -8.29
C ARG A 248 -23.00 5.95 -7.01
N VAL A 249 -22.15 6.67 -6.27
CA VAL A 249 -21.63 6.20 -4.97
C VAL A 249 -22.63 6.41 -3.80
N GLY A 250 -23.84 6.88 -4.09
CA GLY A 250 -24.92 7.06 -3.11
C GLY A 250 -24.94 8.41 -2.41
N GLY A 251 -24.25 9.41 -2.95
CA GLY A 251 -24.24 10.76 -2.42
C GLY A 251 -25.61 11.44 -2.51
N GLN A 252 -26.05 12.07 -1.41
CA GLN A 252 -27.37 12.71 -1.30
C GLN A 252 -27.32 14.13 -0.75
N SER A 253 -26.32 14.47 0.05
CA SER A 253 -26.14 15.80 0.63
C SER A 253 -25.46 16.74 -0.36
N ASP A 254 -25.71 18.03 -0.26
CA ASP A 254 -25.01 19.12 -0.98
C ASP A 254 -23.97 19.83 -0.10
N ASN A 255 -23.79 19.41 1.14
CA ASN A 255 -22.82 19.96 2.09
C ASN A 255 -21.57 19.09 2.18
N VAL A 256 -20.43 19.62 1.69
CA VAL A 256 -19.13 18.92 1.67
C VAL A 256 -18.63 18.62 3.08
N ALA A 257 -18.71 19.60 4.00
CA ALA A 257 -18.27 19.42 5.39
C ALA A 257 -19.02 18.26 6.06
N SER A 258 -20.35 18.22 5.91
CA SER A 258 -21.16 17.14 6.49
C SER A 258 -20.80 15.76 5.95
N GLN A 259 -20.41 15.65 4.68
CA GLN A 259 -19.95 14.39 4.06
C GLN A 259 -18.62 13.94 4.65
N PHE A 260 -17.64 14.84 4.82
CA PHE A 260 -16.37 14.54 5.47
C PHE A 260 -16.57 14.20 6.96
N THR A 261 -17.43 14.93 7.69
CA THR A 261 -17.78 14.62 9.09
C THR A 261 -18.41 13.23 9.23
N ALA A 262 -19.30 12.86 8.31
CA ALA A 262 -19.90 11.52 8.28
C ALA A 262 -18.85 10.43 8.04
N LEU A 263 -17.90 10.66 7.11
CA LEU A 263 -16.80 9.72 6.85
C LEU A 263 -15.83 9.64 8.04
N ALA A 264 -15.50 10.79 8.68
CA ALA A 264 -14.70 10.82 9.91
C ALA A 264 -15.33 9.97 11.02
N ARG A 265 -16.63 10.07 11.22
CA ARG A 265 -17.37 9.26 12.22
C ARG A 265 -17.29 7.77 11.90
N ARG A 266 -17.38 7.37 10.64
CA ARG A 266 -17.24 5.96 10.23
C ARG A 266 -15.85 5.42 10.54
N TYR A 267 -14.79 6.19 10.31
CA TYR A 267 -13.43 5.81 10.70
C TYR A 267 -13.29 5.78 12.22
N PHE A 268 -13.79 6.79 12.93
CA PHE A 268 -13.76 6.83 14.39
C PHE A 268 -14.42 5.59 15.01
N ASN A 269 -15.53 5.12 14.42
CA ASN A 269 -16.22 3.88 14.83
C ASN A 269 -15.54 2.60 14.31
N GLN A 270 -14.35 2.71 13.74
CA GLN A 270 -13.51 1.58 13.29
C GLN A 270 -14.25 0.59 12.38
N GLN A 271 -15.07 1.09 11.44
CA GLN A 271 -15.76 0.22 10.50
C GLN A 271 -14.77 -0.63 9.72
N GLN A 272 -14.83 -1.95 9.87
CA GLN A 272 -13.93 -2.93 9.27
C GLN A 272 -13.80 -2.77 7.74
N SER A 273 -14.88 -2.36 7.07
CA SER A 273 -14.89 -2.13 5.63
C SER A 273 -14.04 -0.94 5.17
N LEU A 274 -13.54 -0.11 6.10
CA LEU A 274 -12.68 1.04 5.81
C LEU A 274 -11.18 0.71 5.97
N ILE A 275 -10.85 -0.43 6.56
CA ILE A 275 -9.47 -0.88 6.74
C ILE A 275 -9.11 -1.76 5.56
N PRO A 276 -8.12 -1.40 4.72
CA PRO A 276 -7.71 -2.19 3.55
C PRO A 276 -7.26 -3.61 3.93
N TYR A 277 -6.37 -3.71 4.92
CA TYR A 277 -5.79 -4.96 5.40
C TYR A 277 -5.88 -5.05 6.94
N PRO A 278 -7.02 -5.53 7.49
CA PRO A 278 -7.20 -5.57 8.95
C PRO A 278 -6.25 -6.50 9.69
N GLY A 279 -5.69 -7.50 8.99
CA GLY A 279 -4.75 -8.48 9.55
C GLY A 279 -3.29 -8.06 9.54
N ASP A 280 -2.96 -6.99 8.83
CA ASP A 280 -1.59 -6.51 8.68
C ASP A 280 -1.15 -5.63 9.86
N ALA A 281 0.15 -5.56 10.09
CA ALA A 281 0.72 -4.67 11.11
C ALA A 281 0.45 -3.20 10.80
N ASP A 282 0.50 -2.83 9.52
CA ASP A 282 0.36 -1.47 9.02
C ASP A 282 -0.63 -1.39 7.85
N ASN A 283 -1.27 -0.24 7.68
CA ASN A 283 -2.05 0.13 6.51
C ASN A 283 -1.56 1.46 5.94
N ASN A 284 -1.68 1.67 4.62
CA ASN A 284 -1.14 2.86 3.99
C ASN A 284 -2.04 4.07 4.16
N PHE A 285 -1.45 5.16 4.63
CA PHE A 285 -1.98 6.50 4.50
C PHE A 285 -1.51 7.09 3.16
N TRP A 286 -2.45 7.40 2.29
CA TRP A 286 -2.16 7.85 0.93
C TRP A 286 -2.08 9.37 0.83
N ARG A 287 -1.09 9.84 0.07
CA ARG A 287 -0.94 11.24 -0.36
C ARG A 287 -0.55 11.26 -1.84
N TYR A 288 -0.93 12.30 -2.52
CA TYR A 288 -0.46 12.56 -3.88
C TYR A 288 0.52 13.74 -3.86
N ASP A 289 1.63 13.57 -4.57
CA ASP A 289 2.63 14.62 -4.78
C ASP A 289 2.78 14.85 -6.28
N HIS A 290 2.80 16.10 -6.68
CA HIS A 290 2.84 16.45 -8.12
C HIS A 290 4.05 15.90 -8.87
N PHE A 291 5.19 15.70 -8.18
CA PHE A 291 6.42 15.16 -8.75
C PHE A 291 6.59 13.67 -8.51
N ALA A 292 6.28 13.21 -7.32
CA ALA A 292 6.48 11.83 -6.90
C ALA A 292 5.26 10.92 -7.17
N GLY A 293 4.12 11.52 -7.53
CA GLY A 293 2.87 10.79 -7.73
C GLY A 293 2.23 10.31 -6.44
N LEU A 294 1.51 9.21 -6.49
CA LEU A 294 0.82 8.62 -5.34
C LEU A 294 1.82 7.95 -4.40
N GLN A 295 1.79 8.34 -3.12
CA GLN A 295 2.69 7.88 -2.07
C GLN A 295 1.91 7.27 -0.92
N GLY A 296 2.25 6.04 -0.53
CA GLY A 296 1.72 5.37 0.67
C GLY A 296 2.69 5.50 1.84
N THR A 297 2.22 5.97 2.97
CA THR A 297 2.96 6.00 4.23
C THR A 297 2.38 4.94 5.16
N PRO A 298 3.14 3.91 5.58
CA PRO A 298 2.64 2.88 6.48
C PRO A 298 2.30 3.49 7.85
N VAL A 299 1.08 3.25 8.32
CA VAL A 299 0.57 3.65 9.62
C VAL A 299 0.16 2.38 10.38
N PRO A 300 0.56 2.22 11.66
CA PRO A 300 0.15 1.07 12.45
C PRO A 300 -1.36 0.85 12.45
N THR A 301 -1.79 -0.39 12.15
CA THR A 301 -3.22 -0.73 11.96
C THR A 301 -4.08 -0.38 13.17
N ASN A 302 -3.51 -0.50 14.39
CA ASN A 302 -4.23 -0.18 15.63
C ASN A 302 -4.61 1.31 15.75
N ILE A 303 -3.91 2.23 15.08
CA ILE A 303 -4.21 3.68 15.07
C ILE A 303 -4.69 4.19 13.71
N PHE A 304 -4.69 3.35 12.67
CA PHE A 304 -5.01 3.76 11.30
C PHE A 304 -6.37 4.45 11.18
N CYS A 305 -7.40 3.88 11.81
CA CYS A 305 -8.73 4.47 11.76
C CYS A 305 -8.80 5.85 12.43
N GLN A 306 -8.04 6.08 13.50
CA GLN A 306 -7.98 7.36 14.20
C GLN A 306 -7.26 8.41 13.36
N VAL A 307 -6.14 8.04 12.72
CA VAL A 307 -5.41 8.89 11.78
C VAL A 307 -6.31 9.32 10.61
N MET A 308 -7.08 8.39 10.04
CA MET A 308 -8.04 8.68 8.98
C MET A 308 -9.21 9.54 9.48
N ALA A 309 -9.73 9.27 10.69
CA ALA A 309 -10.81 10.07 11.29
C ALA A 309 -10.37 11.52 11.51
N MET A 310 -9.17 11.73 12.05
CA MET A 310 -8.59 13.07 12.22
C MET A 310 -8.43 13.79 10.88
N THR A 311 -7.95 13.08 9.86
CA THR A 311 -7.78 13.65 8.51
C THR A 311 -9.12 14.10 7.94
N MET A 312 -10.13 13.24 7.94
CA MET A 312 -11.45 13.58 7.40
C MET A 312 -12.15 14.67 8.22
N ALA A 313 -11.98 14.68 9.55
CA ALA A 313 -12.52 15.73 10.40
C ALA A 313 -11.84 17.08 10.15
N ARG A 314 -10.52 17.09 9.92
CA ARG A 314 -9.78 18.30 9.52
C ARG A 314 -10.28 18.83 8.16
N ASP A 315 -10.49 17.94 7.18
CA ASP A 315 -10.97 18.31 5.86
C ASP A 315 -12.41 18.90 5.96
N ALA A 316 -13.27 18.36 6.84
CA ALA A 316 -14.56 18.96 7.14
C ALA A 316 -14.41 20.39 7.70
N LEU A 317 -13.48 20.60 8.65
CA LEU A 317 -13.22 21.91 9.25
C LEU A 317 -12.60 22.94 8.27
N VAL A 318 -11.94 22.50 7.23
CA VAL A 318 -11.50 23.40 6.13
C VAL A 318 -12.69 23.99 5.41
N HIS A 319 -13.75 23.21 5.18
CA HIS A 319 -14.97 23.67 4.52
C HIS A 319 -15.93 24.43 5.48
N GLU A 320 -15.99 23.99 6.74
CA GLU A 320 -16.84 24.63 7.75
C GLU A 320 -16.08 24.70 9.09
N PRO A 321 -15.33 25.77 9.34
CA PRO A 321 -14.53 25.91 10.58
C PRO A 321 -15.36 25.93 11.88
N SER A 322 -16.66 26.16 11.78
CA SER A 322 -17.61 26.16 12.91
C SER A 322 -18.28 24.80 13.16
N ASP A 323 -17.96 23.73 12.42
CA ASP A 323 -18.53 22.39 12.63
C ASP A 323 -18.04 21.80 13.97
N ALA A 324 -18.86 21.97 15.03
CA ALA A 324 -18.55 21.47 16.35
C ALA A 324 -18.44 19.94 16.39
N THR A 325 -19.18 19.22 15.53
CA THR A 325 -19.12 17.76 15.44
C THR A 325 -17.79 17.30 14.83
N ALA A 326 -17.32 17.95 13.77
CA ALA A 326 -16.02 17.66 13.17
C ALA A 326 -14.90 17.95 14.17
N LEU A 327 -14.96 19.07 14.91
CA LEU A 327 -13.98 19.40 15.95
C LEU A 327 -13.96 18.35 17.06
N SER A 328 -15.13 17.95 17.56
CA SER A 328 -15.24 16.94 18.61
C SER A 328 -14.71 15.58 18.15
N LEU A 329 -14.99 15.18 16.88
CA LEU A 329 -14.44 13.96 16.28
C LEU A 329 -12.91 14.01 16.14
N TYR A 330 -12.35 15.14 15.72
CA TYR A 330 -10.91 15.33 15.64
C TYR A 330 -10.24 15.11 17.00
N VAL A 331 -10.73 15.79 18.04
CA VAL A 331 -10.18 15.71 19.40
C VAL A 331 -10.35 14.30 19.98
N ALA A 332 -11.52 13.69 19.80
CA ALA A 332 -11.80 12.33 20.27
C ALA A 332 -10.89 11.29 19.60
N ALA A 333 -10.69 11.44 18.28
CA ALA A 333 -9.80 10.56 17.51
C ALA A 333 -8.33 10.71 17.94
N ASP A 334 -7.88 11.94 18.20
CA ASP A 334 -6.52 12.23 18.66
C ASP A 334 -6.25 11.59 20.04
N LEU A 335 -7.17 11.77 21.00
CA LEU A 335 -7.08 11.12 22.32
C LEU A 335 -7.08 9.59 22.21
N ARG A 336 -7.94 9.02 21.37
CA ARG A 336 -8.01 7.57 21.17
C ARG A 336 -6.75 7.04 20.50
N ARG A 337 -6.22 7.77 19.52
CA ARG A 337 -4.97 7.46 18.81
C ARG A 337 -3.81 7.33 19.81
N GLU A 338 -3.60 8.32 20.67
CA GLU A 338 -2.51 8.26 21.64
C GLU A 338 -2.69 7.11 22.65
N ASN A 339 -3.91 6.86 23.10
CA ASN A 339 -4.21 5.76 24.01
C ASN A 339 -3.99 4.36 23.36
N GLN A 340 -4.10 4.27 22.05
CA GLN A 340 -3.91 3.01 21.31
C GLN A 340 -2.47 2.80 20.82
N MET A 341 -1.64 3.83 20.79
CA MET A 341 -0.22 3.68 20.47
C MET A 341 0.49 2.79 21.50
N LYS A 342 1.18 1.77 21.00
CA LYS A 342 2.00 0.89 21.84
C LYS A 342 3.35 1.56 22.15
N ALA A 343 3.99 1.13 23.23
CA ALA A 343 5.34 1.60 23.56
C ALA A 343 6.29 1.36 22.37
N GLY A 344 6.97 2.41 21.93
CA GLY A 344 7.89 2.38 20.77
C GLY A 344 7.23 2.54 19.40
N GLN A 345 5.89 2.63 19.30
CA GLN A 345 5.22 3.04 18.08
C GLN A 345 5.24 4.57 17.94
N SER A 346 5.29 5.05 16.70
CA SER A 346 5.12 6.46 16.34
C SER A 346 4.06 6.59 15.26
N ASP A 347 3.38 7.74 15.23
CA ASP A 347 2.50 8.10 14.13
C ASP A 347 3.28 8.91 13.08
N PRO A 348 3.47 8.38 11.87
CA PRO A 348 4.22 9.08 10.83
C PRO A 348 3.47 10.26 10.20
N ILE A 349 2.17 10.42 10.49
CA ILE A 349 1.31 11.44 9.87
C ILE A 349 1.15 12.67 10.76
N PHE A 350 0.75 12.49 12.03
CA PHE A 350 0.56 13.58 12.97
C PHE A 350 1.73 13.74 13.94
N GLY A 351 2.66 12.78 13.94
CA GLY A 351 3.84 12.79 14.81
C GLY A 351 3.52 12.58 16.29
N ASP A 352 4.58 12.58 17.07
CA ASP A 352 4.47 12.65 18.52
C ASP A 352 4.32 14.12 18.88
N ASN A 353 3.10 14.55 19.21
CA ASN A 353 2.80 15.95 19.56
C ASN A 353 3.41 16.32 20.92
N LYS A 354 4.75 16.46 20.95
CA LYS A 354 5.48 16.87 22.16
C LYS A 354 5.19 18.31 22.57
N GLN A 355 4.73 19.15 21.63
CA GLN A 355 4.48 20.58 21.88
C GLN A 355 3.05 20.83 22.37
N TYR A 356 2.06 20.10 21.84
CA TYR A 356 0.66 20.23 22.22
C TYR A 356 0.05 18.84 22.38
N SER A 357 -0.20 18.43 23.62
CA SER A 357 -0.84 17.15 23.90
C SER A 357 -2.32 17.16 23.47
N PRO A 358 -2.95 16.00 23.22
CA PRO A 358 -4.39 15.91 22.98
C PRO A 358 -5.23 16.55 24.10
N GLN A 359 -4.75 16.49 25.36
CA GLN A 359 -5.37 17.17 26.47
C GLN A 359 -5.36 18.71 26.32
N PHE A 360 -4.28 19.25 25.73
CA PHE A 360 -4.22 20.69 25.40
C PHE A 360 -5.29 21.06 24.39
N PHE A 361 -5.42 20.30 23.30
CA PHE A 361 -6.46 20.54 22.29
C PHE A 361 -7.87 20.39 22.87
N ALA A 362 -8.10 19.36 23.68
CA ALA A 362 -9.39 19.17 24.37
C ALA A 362 -9.74 20.36 25.25
N THR A 363 -8.80 20.83 26.08
CA THR A 363 -9.05 21.99 26.97
C THR A 363 -9.18 23.30 26.21
N ALA A 364 -8.42 23.51 25.15
CA ALA A 364 -8.48 24.70 24.29
C ALA A 364 -9.79 24.78 23.50
N SER A 365 -10.41 23.64 23.16
CA SER A 365 -11.66 23.55 22.40
C SER A 365 -12.91 23.92 23.20
N GLY A 366 -12.80 24.06 24.52
CA GLY A 366 -13.88 24.48 25.42
C GLY A 366 -14.74 23.35 25.97
N VAL A 367 -15.61 23.70 26.92
CA VAL A 367 -16.38 22.74 27.70
C VAL A 367 -17.35 21.93 26.85
N ALA A 368 -18.03 22.56 25.90
CA ALA A 368 -19.00 21.88 25.03
C ALA A 368 -18.33 20.76 24.23
N THR A 369 -17.20 21.05 23.60
CA THR A 369 -16.41 20.03 22.84
C THR A 369 -15.95 18.90 23.76
N CYS A 370 -15.51 19.21 25.00
CA CYS A 370 -15.12 18.17 25.98
C CYS A 370 -16.28 17.27 26.35
N GLN A 371 -17.50 17.81 26.49
CA GLN A 371 -18.71 17.02 26.77
C GLN A 371 -19.07 16.09 25.61
N ASP A 372 -18.99 16.59 24.37
CA ASP A 372 -19.22 15.78 23.17
C ASP A 372 -18.18 14.67 23.01
N VAL A 373 -16.90 14.98 23.25
CA VAL A 373 -15.80 14.00 23.24
C VAL A 373 -16.02 12.91 24.31
N LEU A 374 -16.43 13.30 25.49
CA LEU A 374 -16.77 12.34 26.55
C LEU A 374 -17.94 11.44 26.17
N SER A 375 -18.98 12.00 25.54
CA SER A 375 -20.10 11.21 25.03
C SER A 375 -19.66 10.19 23.99
N MET A 376 -18.80 10.59 23.07
CA MET A 376 -18.22 9.68 22.04
C MET A 376 -17.32 8.58 22.65
N ALA A 377 -16.76 8.80 23.82
CA ALA A 377 -15.92 7.80 24.50
C ALA A 377 -16.76 6.74 25.26
N ILE A 378 -18.02 7.03 25.54
CA ILE A 378 -18.95 6.14 26.23
C ILE A 378 -19.74 5.26 25.26
N GLU A 379 -20.01 5.75 24.03
CA GLU A 379 -20.61 4.98 22.94
C GLU A 379 -19.64 3.93 22.37
#